data_c22147489d10b138bec266a340c6da87
#
_entry.id   c22147489d10b138bec266a340c6da87
#
_cell.length_a   1.000
_cell.length_b   1.000
_cell.length_c   1.000
_cell.angle_alpha   90.00
_cell.angle_beta   90.00
_cell.angle_gamma   90.00
#
_symmetry.space_group_name_H-M   'P 1'
#
loop_
_entity.id
_entity.type
_entity.pdbx_description
1 polymer ?
#
loop_
_entity_poly.entity_id
_entity_poly.type
_entity_poly.pdbx_seq_one_letter_code
_entity_poly.pdbx_strand_id
1 'polypeptide(L)'
;MTKKVLVLGGGFAGVEAAIFLRKQEMDVTLVSDRDFFYIYPTSIWIPTGEVSQEDISVPLDQLAFKHGFKLIVDPVEALQAKEKRVTLKSGRVLDSYDYIVVALGQAKIQLKGMEHTLSICGKPEEAVALHEKLEALVAKGSGKIAMGFGGNPTDSSAVRGGPAFEVLFNIDTYLKRKGLRDQFELTFFAPMEKPGIKMGHHAVEMMDKMFEMTKIHKKVGSKIVAFEADGIHFEDETKIESDLTMFISAGTGHAVIEASGLPLSETGFVLTNEYNEVEGFEGIYAIGDSASLMGPDWRAKQGHVAEVMARNTAYNIFQHAQRIDSKKGYLEHINILCVMDTGNGAAFVYRNEKGGKMFPLPVVGHWMKKGWGWYCRNSKLGKIPRIPGM
;
A
#
# COMPACT_ATOMS: atom_id res chain seq x y z
N MET A 1 -16.18 30.80 -12.15
CA MET A 1 -15.23 30.73 -11.02
C MET A 1 -14.57 29.38 -11.04
N THR A 2 -13.27 29.34 -10.81
CA THR A 2 -12.50 28.07 -10.71
C THR A 2 -12.98 27.29 -9.49
N LYS A 3 -13.32 26.02 -9.65
CA LYS A 3 -13.78 25.15 -8.56
C LYS A 3 -12.63 24.77 -7.64
N LYS A 4 -12.90 24.76 -6.33
CA LYS A 4 -11.94 24.43 -5.27
C LYS A 4 -12.07 22.97 -4.86
N VAL A 5 -10.98 22.24 -4.88
CA VAL A 5 -10.93 20.84 -4.50
C VAL A 5 -9.96 20.64 -3.35
N LEU A 6 -10.42 20.00 -2.27
CA LEU A 6 -9.61 19.58 -1.15
C LEU A 6 -9.31 18.08 -1.29
N VAL A 7 -8.03 17.73 -1.34
CA VAL A 7 -7.58 16.35 -1.39
C VAL A 7 -6.94 15.97 -0.05
N LEU A 8 -7.47 14.96 0.62
CA LEU A 8 -7.03 14.51 1.94
C LEU A 8 -6.15 13.26 1.82
N GLY A 9 -4.86 13.42 2.04
CA GLY A 9 -3.85 12.35 2.02
C GLY A 9 -2.80 12.49 0.92
N GLY A 10 -1.52 12.51 1.30
CA GLY A 10 -0.33 12.65 0.43
C GLY A 10 0.21 11.32 -0.13
N GLY A 11 -0.62 10.26 -0.19
CA GLY A 11 -0.24 8.95 -0.75
C GLY A 11 -0.44 8.83 -2.25
N PHE A 12 -0.39 7.58 -2.78
CA PHE A 12 -0.52 7.29 -4.22
C PHE A 12 -1.77 7.91 -4.85
N ALA A 13 -2.95 7.67 -4.25
CA ALA A 13 -4.21 8.19 -4.76
C ALA A 13 -4.30 9.72 -4.68
N GLY A 14 -3.94 10.32 -3.54
CA GLY A 14 -4.10 11.76 -3.32
C GLY A 14 -3.15 12.60 -4.15
N VAL A 15 -1.87 12.23 -4.25
CA VAL A 15 -0.90 12.93 -5.11
C VAL A 15 -1.33 12.83 -6.58
N GLU A 16 -1.77 11.65 -7.03
CA GLU A 16 -2.24 11.47 -8.40
C GLU A 16 -3.49 12.31 -8.68
N ALA A 17 -4.46 12.33 -7.75
CA ALA A 17 -5.65 13.16 -7.86
C ALA A 17 -5.28 14.65 -7.94
N ALA A 18 -4.40 15.14 -7.07
CA ALA A 18 -3.98 16.53 -7.08
C ALA A 18 -3.33 16.92 -8.41
N ILE A 19 -2.45 16.08 -8.96
CA ILE A 19 -1.80 16.31 -10.26
C ILE A 19 -2.84 16.40 -11.39
N PHE A 20 -3.78 15.43 -11.44
CA PHE A 20 -4.76 15.37 -12.53
C PHE A 20 -5.85 16.43 -12.43
N LEU A 21 -6.27 16.81 -11.21
CA LEU A 21 -7.16 17.95 -10.98
C LEU A 21 -6.52 19.28 -11.42
N ARG A 22 -5.23 19.47 -11.16
CA ARG A 22 -4.49 20.65 -11.65
C ARG A 22 -4.38 20.70 -13.16
N LYS A 23 -4.26 19.55 -13.85
CA LYS A 23 -4.33 19.47 -15.32
C LYS A 23 -5.71 19.90 -15.88
N GLN A 24 -6.75 19.82 -15.06
CA GLN A 24 -8.10 20.30 -15.36
C GLN A 24 -8.33 21.74 -14.84
N GLU A 25 -7.25 22.46 -14.51
CA GLU A 25 -7.27 23.87 -14.05
C GLU A 25 -8.09 24.13 -12.79
N MET A 26 -8.35 23.09 -11.96
CA MET A 26 -9.00 23.23 -10.66
C MET A 26 -8.07 23.92 -9.62
N ASP A 27 -8.64 24.66 -8.64
CA ASP A 27 -7.86 25.16 -7.48
C ASP A 27 -7.75 24.05 -6.44
N VAL A 28 -6.58 23.42 -6.34
CA VAL A 28 -6.36 22.21 -5.55
C VAL A 28 -5.54 22.51 -4.31
N THR A 29 -6.02 22.03 -3.16
CA THR A 29 -5.26 21.96 -1.92
C THR A 29 -5.09 20.50 -1.53
N LEU A 30 -3.83 20.05 -1.38
CA LEU A 30 -3.47 18.73 -0.86
C LEU A 30 -3.11 18.86 0.61
N VAL A 31 -3.74 18.04 1.46
CA VAL A 31 -3.41 17.89 2.89
C VAL A 31 -2.70 16.58 3.09
N SER A 32 -1.57 16.58 3.80
CA SER A 32 -0.77 15.38 4.09
C SER A 32 -0.28 15.38 5.52
N ASP A 33 -0.18 14.20 6.14
CA ASP A 33 0.40 13.97 7.46
C ASP A 33 1.93 14.07 7.50
N ARG A 34 2.57 14.12 6.32
CA ARG A 34 4.02 14.20 6.12
C ARG A 34 4.34 15.03 4.89
N ASP A 35 5.58 15.47 4.80
CA ASP A 35 6.08 16.37 3.76
C ASP A 35 6.63 15.68 2.50
N PHE A 36 6.52 14.33 2.43
CA PHE A 36 6.99 13.55 1.29
C PHE A 36 5.98 12.50 0.82
N PHE A 37 6.00 12.22 -0.46
CA PHE A 37 5.38 11.06 -1.10
C PHE A 37 6.32 9.86 -1.04
N TYR A 38 5.85 8.74 -0.51
CA TYR A 38 6.65 7.53 -0.29
C TYR A 38 6.27 6.44 -1.29
N ILE A 39 7.28 5.88 -1.99
CA ILE A 39 7.07 4.86 -3.02
C ILE A 39 7.11 3.47 -2.39
N TYR A 40 6.04 3.10 -1.66
CA TYR A 40 5.92 1.85 -0.93
C TYR A 40 6.34 0.57 -1.69
N PRO A 41 6.03 0.37 -3.00
CA PRO A 41 6.43 -0.86 -3.70
C PRO A 41 7.94 -1.08 -3.79
N THR A 42 8.74 -0.04 -3.55
CA THR A 42 10.21 -0.10 -3.56
C THR A 42 10.82 -0.18 -2.16
N SER A 43 10.02 -0.05 -1.10
CA SER A 43 10.49 -0.17 0.30
C SER A 43 10.97 -1.57 0.67
N ILE A 44 10.63 -2.58 -0.13
CA ILE A 44 11.09 -3.96 0.03
C ILE A 44 12.61 -4.13 0.02
N TRP A 45 13.34 -3.16 -0.52
CA TRP A 45 14.80 -3.18 -0.61
C TRP A 45 15.51 -2.43 0.52
N ILE A 46 14.78 -1.67 1.34
CA ILE A 46 15.36 -0.99 2.51
C ILE A 46 15.95 -2.00 3.49
N PRO A 47 15.26 -3.10 3.85
CA PRO A 47 15.80 -4.07 4.81
C PRO A 47 17.16 -4.64 4.43
N THR A 48 17.44 -4.80 3.14
CA THR A 48 18.71 -5.31 2.62
C THR A 48 19.73 -4.23 2.27
N GLY A 49 19.39 -2.95 2.50
CA GLY A 49 20.26 -1.80 2.21
C GLY A 49 20.47 -1.49 0.73
N GLU A 50 19.65 -2.05 -0.17
CA GLU A 50 19.77 -1.78 -1.61
C GLU A 50 19.23 -0.40 -2.01
N VAL A 51 18.35 0.18 -1.20
CA VAL A 51 17.86 1.56 -1.31
C VAL A 51 17.71 2.17 0.08
N SER A 52 17.90 3.48 0.18
CA SER A 52 17.59 4.23 1.40
C SER A 52 16.13 4.72 1.40
N GLN A 53 15.67 5.20 2.55
CA GLN A 53 14.38 5.86 2.64
C GLN A 53 14.30 7.11 1.75
N GLU A 54 15.37 7.87 1.64
CA GLU A 54 15.49 9.07 0.83
C GLU A 54 15.36 8.78 -0.66
N ASP A 55 15.91 7.65 -1.14
CA ASP A 55 15.84 7.24 -2.54
C ASP A 55 14.41 7.06 -3.02
N ILE A 56 13.51 6.61 -2.13
CA ILE A 56 12.12 6.30 -2.44
C ILE A 56 11.12 7.33 -1.90
N SER A 57 11.63 8.43 -1.34
CA SER A 57 10.85 9.58 -0.89
C SER A 57 10.93 10.73 -1.90
N VAL A 58 9.80 11.35 -2.18
CA VAL A 58 9.72 12.52 -3.07
C VAL A 58 9.11 13.68 -2.29
N PRO A 59 9.83 14.80 -2.08
CA PRO A 59 9.30 15.94 -1.35
C PRO A 59 8.00 16.46 -1.98
N LEU A 60 6.94 16.61 -1.19
CA LEU A 60 5.63 17.05 -1.66
C LEU A 60 5.62 18.53 -2.07
N ASP A 61 6.48 19.36 -1.51
CA ASP A 61 6.66 20.76 -1.91
C ASP A 61 7.16 20.86 -3.36
N GLN A 62 8.10 19.99 -3.77
CA GLN A 62 8.55 19.92 -5.17
C GLN A 62 7.42 19.52 -6.12
N LEU A 63 6.57 18.58 -5.71
CA LEU A 63 5.39 18.19 -6.49
C LEU A 63 4.37 19.33 -6.54
N ALA A 64 4.14 20.01 -5.41
CA ALA A 64 3.23 21.15 -5.31
C ALA A 64 3.69 22.29 -6.21
N PHE A 65 4.97 22.65 -6.16
CA PHE A 65 5.56 23.65 -7.03
C PHE A 65 5.45 23.28 -8.53
N LYS A 66 5.83 22.03 -8.87
CA LYS A 66 5.82 21.55 -10.26
C LYS A 66 4.43 21.52 -10.87
N HIS A 67 3.42 21.10 -10.11
CA HIS A 67 2.06 20.89 -10.62
C HIS A 67 1.08 22.02 -10.26
N GLY A 68 1.49 22.97 -9.41
CA GLY A 68 0.71 24.16 -9.07
C GLY A 68 -0.45 23.90 -8.11
N PHE A 69 -0.38 22.90 -7.23
CA PHE A 69 -1.35 22.73 -6.13
C PHE A 69 -0.80 23.33 -4.83
N LYS A 70 -1.71 23.71 -3.93
CA LYS A 70 -1.38 24.14 -2.57
C LYS A 70 -1.11 22.92 -1.70
N LEU A 71 -0.07 22.95 -0.89
CA LEU A 71 0.26 21.89 0.08
C LEU A 71 0.05 22.39 1.51
N ILE A 72 -0.61 21.57 2.32
CA ILE A 72 -0.69 21.72 3.78
C ILE A 72 -0.15 20.43 4.39
N VAL A 73 0.96 20.54 5.12
CA VAL A 73 1.55 19.41 5.88
C VAL A 73 1.02 19.50 7.30
N ASP A 74 -0.08 18.80 7.55
CA ASP A 74 -0.76 18.77 8.85
C ASP A 74 -1.76 17.60 8.83
N PRO A 75 -1.72 16.68 9.81
CA PRO A 75 -2.65 15.56 9.83
C PRO A 75 -4.11 15.99 9.90
N VAL A 76 -4.98 15.29 9.19
CA VAL A 76 -6.43 15.45 9.32
C VAL A 76 -6.86 14.83 10.65
N GLU A 77 -7.51 15.61 11.51
CA GLU A 77 -8.05 15.19 12.80
C GLU A 77 -9.53 14.81 12.71
N ALA A 78 -10.31 15.57 11.96
CA ALA A 78 -11.74 15.31 11.77
C ALA A 78 -12.23 15.72 10.37
N LEU A 79 -13.19 14.94 9.86
CA LEU A 79 -13.97 15.25 8.66
C LEU A 79 -15.46 15.27 9.03
N GLN A 80 -16.11 16.40 8.87
CA GLN A 80 -17.55 16.56 8.98
C GLN A 80 -18.12 16.58 7.55
N ALA A 81 -18.52 15.41 7.06
CA ALA A 81 -18.81 15.23 5.64
C ALA A 81 -20.01 16.05 5.15
N LYS A 82 -21.10 16.14 5.94
CA LYS A 82 -22.30 16.92 5.56
C LYS A 82 -21.98 18.40 5.37
N GLU A 83 -21.13 18.95 6.21
CA GLU A 83 -20.73 20.36 6.19
C GLU A 83 -19.55 20.63 5.25
N LYS A 84 -18.97 19.58 4.65
CA LYS A 84 -17.69 19.64 3.89
C LYS A 84 -16.60 20.37 4.67
N ARG A 85 -16.49 20.08 5.96
CA ARG A 85 -15.58 20.76 6.88
C ARG A 85 -14.53 19.77 7.37
N VAL A 86 -13.26 20.18 7.31
CA VAL A 86 -12.12 19.40 7.76
C VAL A 86 -11.38 20.17 8.84
N THR A 87 -11.11 19.53 9.96
CA THR A 87 -10.26 20.05 11.04
C THR A 87 -8.91 19.33 10.99
N LEU A 88 -7.83 20.09 11.04
CA LEU A 88 -6.47 19.59 11.08
C LEU A 88 -5.98 19.54 12.53
N LYS A 89 -4.94 18.75 12.78
CA LYS A 89 -4.35 18.55 14.11
C LYS A 89 -3.88 19.87 14.76
N SER A 90 -3.45 20.83 13.95
CA SER A 90 -3.10 22.18 14.42
C SER A 90 -4.32 23.01 14.89
N GLY A 91 -5.54 22.52 14.77
CA GLY A 91 -6.79 23.26 14.99
C GLY A 91 -7.24 24.10 13.81
N ARG A 92 -6.49 24.11 12.70
CA ARG A 92 -6.90 24.81 11.48
C ARG A 92 -8.13 24.15 10.88
N VAL A 93 -9.12 24.96 10.53
CA VAL A 93 -10.35 24.51 9.85
C VAL A 93 -10.27 24.83 8.36
N LEU A 94 -10.60 23.86 7.54
CA LEU A 94 -10.72 23.96 6.09
C LEU A 94 -12.18 23.73 5.73
N ASP A 95 -12.81 24.75 5.19
CA ASP A 95 -14.16 24.76 4.66
C ASP A 95 -14.17 25.54 3.32
N SER A 96 -15.31 25.77 2.75
CA SER A 96 -15.42 26.54 1.49
C SER A 96 -14.77 25.86 0.27
N TYR A 97 -14.79 24.52 0.23
CA TYR A 97 -14.42 23.72 -0.93
C TYR A 97 -15.67 23.20 -1.65
N ASP A 98 -15.65 23.24 -2.98
CA ASP A 98 -16.72 22.66 -3.81
C ASP A 98 -16.71 21.14 -3.72
N TYR A 99 -15.49 20.55 -3.70
CA TYR A 99 -15.26 19.09 -3.70
C TYR A 99 -14.26 18.68 -2.64
N ILE A 100 -14.47 17.47 -2.09
CA ILE A 100 -13.52 16.79 -1.20
C ILE A 100 -13.20 15.42 -1.77
N VAL A 101 -11.91 15.09 -1.86
CA VAL A 101 -11.41 13.77 -2.25
C VAL A 101 -10.74 13.12 -1.03
N VAL A 102 -11.36 12.07 -0.50
CA VAL A 102 -10.85 11.31 0.65
C VAL A 102 -9.88 10.27 0.14
N ALA A 103 -8.59 10.44 0.44
CA ALA A 103 -7.48 9.60 0.03
C ALA A 103 -6.52 9.28 1.20
N LEU A 104 -7.08 9.18 2.44
CA LEU A 104 -6.33 8.99 3.70
C LEU A 104 -5.70 7.59 3.85
N GLY A 105 -5.95 6.70 2.89
CA GLY A 105 -5.47 5.34 2.97
C GLY A 105 -6.27 4.48 3.94
N GLN A 106 -5.61 3.54 4.60
CA GLN A 106 -6.21 2.60 5.54
C GLN A 106 -5.45 2.58 6.87
N ALA A 107 -6.14 2.35 7.96
CA ALA A 107 -5.54 1.97 9.23
C ALA A 107 -5.13 0.49 9.23
N LYS A 108 -4.47 0.04 10.27
CA LYS A 108 -4.02 -1.33 10.45
C LYS A 108 -4.79 -2.00 11.58
N ILE A 109 -5.25 -3.22 11.35
CA ILE A 109 -5.82 -4.05 12.41
C ILE A 109 -4.74 -4.26 13.47
N GLN A 110 -5.07 -3.95 14.72
CA GLN A 110 -4.16 -4.09 15.85
C GLN A 110 -4.29 -5.48 16.44
N LEU A 111 -3.16 -6.14 16.64
CA LEU A 111 -3.03 -7.40 17.35
C LEU A 111 -2.18 -7.18 18.62
N LYS A 112 -2.35 -8.05 19.59
CA LYS A 112 -1.60 -8.01 20.84
C LYS A 112 -0.11 -8.15 20.57
N GLY A 113 0.70 -7.25 21.11
CA GLY A 113 2.16 -7.30 21.02
C GLY A 113 2.75 -6.81 19.70
N MET A 114 1.98 -6.08 18.86
CA MET A 114 2.49 -5.54 17.59
C MET A 114 3.69 -4.61 17.76
N GLU A 115 3.90 -4.04 18.94
CA GLU A 115 5.10 -3.26 19.29
C GLU A 115 6.39 -4.07 19.19
N HIS A 116 6.32 -5.39 19.20
CA HIS A 116 7.47 -6.30 18.99
C HIS A 116 7.72 -6.60 17.51
N THR A 117 6.91 -6.06 16.60
CA THR A 117 7.05 -6.26 15.15
C THR A 117 7.49 -4.98 14.43
N LEU A 118 8.01 -5.15 13.23
CA LEU A 118 8.30 -4.07 12.29
C LEU A 118 7.55 -4.33 10.97
N SER A 119 7.33 -3.29 10.17
CA SER A 119 6.62 -3.42 8.89
C SER A 119 7.18 -2.48 7.83
N ILE A 120 7.36 -2.97 6.62
CA ILE A 120 7.65 -2.10 5.46
C ILE A 120 6.41 -1.40 4.91
N CYS A 121 5.21 -1.80 5.35
CA CYS A 121 3.92 -1.20 4.99
C CYS A 121 3.32 -0.37 6.13
N GLY A 122 4.10 -0.09 7.17
CA GLY A 122 3.80 0.80 8.29
C GLY A 122 4.34 2.21 8.06
N LYS A 123 4.92 2.78 9.10
CA LYS A 123 5.65 4.04 8.98
C LYS A 123 6.98 3.80 8.26
N PRO A 124 7.47 4.76 7.43
CA PRO A 124 8.74 4.60 6.72
C PRO A 124 9.93 4.24 7.62
N GLU A 125 9.97 4.79 8.85
CA GLU A 125 11.02 4.55 9.84
C GLU A 125 11.09 3.08 10.30
N GLU A 126 9.98 2.34 10.22
CA GLU A 126 9.96 0.90 10.56
C GLU A 126 10.78 0.07 9.57
N ALA A 127 10.81 0.47 8.29
CA ALA A 127 11.64 -0.20 7.29
C ALA A 127 13.14 0.03 7.54
N VAL A 128 13.51 1.22 8.02
CA VAL A 128 14.89 1.54 8.44
C VAL A 128 15.27 0.73 9.68
N ALA A 129 14.39 0.70 10.70
CA ALA A 129 14.61 -0.09 11.90
C ALA A 129 14.72 -1.60 11.59
N LEU A 130 14.00 -2.09 10.56
CA LEU A 130 14.12 -3.47 10.08
C LEU A 130 15.50 -3.74 9.49
N HIS A 131 16.04 -2.78 8.72
CA HIS A 131 17.42 -2.85 8.21
C HIS A 131 18.44 -2.92 9.35
N GLU A 132 18.36 -2.01 10.32
CA GLU A 132 19.28 -1.93 11.46
C GLU A 132 19.28 -3.24 12.27
N LYS A 133 18.10 -3.81 12.55
CA LYS A 133 17.99 -5.09 13.25
C LYS A 133 18.53 -6.26 12.43
N LEU A 134 18.30 -6.28 11.11
CA LEU A 134 18.87 -7.30 10.23
C LEU A 134 20.40 -7.23 10.22
N GLU A 135 20.99 -6.03 10.10
CA GLU A 135 22.44 -5.85 10.13
C GLU A 135 23.05 -6.27 11.48
N ALA A 136 22.35 -6.01 12.59
CA ALA A 136 22.80 -6.47 13.90
C ALA A 136 22.84 -8.01 14.00
N LEU A 137 21.85 -8.70 13.42
CA LEU A 137 21.86 -10.18 13.36
C LEU A 137 22.94 -10.69 12.41
N VAL A 138 23.15 -10.05 11.28
CA VAL A 138 24.25 -10.37 10.34
C VAL A 138 25.61 -10.21 11.01
N ALA A 139 25.80 -9.14 11.78
CA ALA A 139 27.03 -8.95 12.56
C ALA A 139 27.22 -9.99 13.67
N LYS A 140 26.12 -10.47 14.29
CA LYS A 140 26.14 -11.61 15.26
C LYS A 140 26.49 -12.93 14.55
N GLY A 141 26.23 -13.05 13.24
CA GLY A 141 26.51 -14.23 12.42
C GLY A 141 25.41 -15.28 12.39
N SER A 142 24.31 -15.13 13.12
CA SER A 142 23.20 -16.07 13.13
C SER A 142 21.92 -15.42 13.66
N GLY A 143 20.76 -16.00 13.35
CA GLY A 143 19.48 -15.53 13.90
C GLY A 143 18.26 -16.27 13.34
N LYS A 144 17.13 -16.08 14.01
CA LYS A 144 15.81 -16.53 13.58
C LYS A 144 14.98 -15.35 13.10
N ILE A 145 14.53 -15.40 11.86
CA ILE A 145 13.77 -14.30 11.24
C ILE A 145 12.41 -14.83 10.81
N ALA A 146 11.34 -14.22 11.32
CA ALA A 146 9.98 -14.55 10.95
C ALA A 146 9.31 -13.38 10.22
N MET A 147 8.72 -13.67 9.06
CA MET A 147 8.01 -12.67 8.24
C MET A 147 6.66 -13.17 7.81
N GLY A 148 5.65 -12.30 7.93
CA GLY A 148 4.30 -12.72 7.61
C GLY A 148 3.32 -11.56 7.43
N PHE A 149 2.08 -11.93 7.22
CA PHE A 149 1.00 -10.95 7.08
C PHE A 149 -0.32 -11.45 7.66
N GLY A 150 -1.15 -10.51 8.07
CA GLY A 150 -2.46 -10.77 8.66
C GLY A 150 -3.57 -10.95 7.63
N GLY A 151 -4.68 -11.50 8.09
CA GLY A 151 -5.94 -11.59 7.36
C GLY A 151 -6.94 -10.51 7.78
N ASN A 152 -7.90 -10.24 6.90
CA ASN A 152 -9.14 -9.55 7.24
C ASN A 152 -10.29 -10.45 6.78
N PRO A 153 -11.04 -11.07 7.70
CA PRO A 153 -12.09 -12.03 7.35
C PRO A 153 -13.29 -11.38 6.64
N THR A 154 -13.51 -10.10 6.86
CA THR A 154 -14.67 -9.37 6.34
C THR A 154 -14.38 -8.70 5.00
N ASP A 155 -13.14 -8.18 4.81
CA ASP A 155 -12.72 -7.60 3.54
C ASP A 155 -11.34 -8.10 3.10
N SER A 156 -11.36 -9.13 2.29
CA SER A 156 -10.14 -9.71 1.76
C SER A 156 -9.32 -8.74 0.88
N SER A 157 -9.94 -7.66 0.33
CA SER A 157 -9.23 -6.69 -0.51
C SER A 157 -8.19 -5.87 0.27
N ALA A 158 -8.35 -5.78 1.60
CA ALA A 158 -7.45 -5.06 2.51
C ALA A 158 -6.21 -5.87 2.96
N VAL A 159 -6.07 -7.13 2.50
CA VAL A 159 -4.92 -7.99 2.81
C VAL A 159 -3.77 -7.73 1.84
N ARG A 160 -2.57 -7.51 2.36
CA ARG A 160 -1.34 -7.24 1.60
C ARG A 160 -0.27 -8.28 1.90
N GLY A 161 -0.29 -9.40 1.17
CA GLY A 161 0.70 -10.47 1.34
C GLY A 161 1.95 -10.32 0.48
N GLY A 162 1.84 -9.72 -0.71
CA GLY A 162 2.94 -9.61 -1.67
C GLY A 162 4.26 -9.12 -1.06
N PRO A 163 4.28 -7.97 -0.39
CA PRO A 163 5.51 -7.43 0.18
C PRO A 163 6.18 -8.33 1.24
N ALA A 164 5.41 -9.15 1.98
CA ALA A 164 6.01 -10.08 2.95
C ALA A 164 6.81 -11.18 2.27
N PHE A 165 6.31 -11.72 1.16
CA PHE A 165 7.06 -12.68 0.34
C PHE A 165 8.32 -12.04 -0.24
N GLU A 166 8.19 -10.83 -0.79
CA GLU A 166 9.31 -10.13 -1.43
C GLU A 166 10.46 -9.87 -0.45
N VAL A 167 10.16 -9.31 0.74
CA VAL A 167 11.19 -9.02 1.73
C VAL A 167 11.87 -10.30 2.21
N LEU A 168 11.11 -11.37 2.43
CA LEU A 168 11.66 -12.65 2.89
C LEU A 168 12.62 -13.25 1.85
N PHE A 169 12.26 -13.28 0.57
CA PHE A 169 13.13 -13.76 -0.50
C PHE A 169 14.33 -12.84 -0.76
N ASN A 170 14.16 -11.52 -0.59
CA ASN A 170 15.28 -10.58 -0.66
C ASN A 170 16.29 -10.84 0.47
N ILE A 171 15.83 -11.10 1.69
CA ILE A 171 16.70 -11.46 2.82
C ILE A 171 17.40 -12.79 2.60
N ASP A 172 16.69 -13.81 2.09
CA ASP A 172 17.32 -15.08 1.70
C ASP A 172 18.48 -14.87 0.72
N THR A 173 18.25 -14.10 -0.32
CA THR A 173 19.27 -13.75 -1.32
C THR A 173 20.40 -12.92 -0.71
N TYR A 174 20.08 -11.98 0.16
CA TYR A 174 21.06 -11.15 0.87
C TYR A 174 21.99 -11.99 1.76
N LEU A 175 21.42 -12.89 2.56
CA LEU A 175 22.19 -13.80 3.42
C LEU A 175 23.06 -14.76 2.62
N LYS A 176 22.60 -15.26 1.46
CA LYS A 176 23.39 -16.05 0.53
C LYS A 176 24.60 -15.26 0.00
N ARG A 177 24.41 -14.01 -0.39
CA ARG A 177 25.53 -13.13 -0.84
C ARG A 177 26.55 -12.87 0.25
N LYS A 178 26.11 -12.84 1.52
CA LYS A 178 26.99 -12.72 2.70
C LYS A 178 27.66 -14.05 3.12
N GLY A 179 27.27 -15.19 2.54
CA GLY A 179 27.75 -16.51 2.94
C GLY A 179 27.22 -16.98 4.30
N LEU A 180 26.13 -16.40 4.78
CA LEU A 180 25.56 -16.64 6.11
C LEU A 180 24.24 -17.39 6.09
N ARG A 181 23.68 -17.73 4.92
CA ARG A 181 22.31 -18.29 4.81
C ARG A 181 22.07 -19.50 5.71
N ASP A 182 23.04 -20.40 5.83
CA ASP A 182 22.90 -21.63 6.62
C ASP A 182 22.95 -21.39 8.14
N GLN A 183 23.32 -20.19 8.59
CA GLN A 183 23.33 -19.77 9.99
C GLN A 183 22.01 -19.11 10.41
N PHE A 184 21.07 -18.92 9.46
CA PHE A 184 19.81 -18.24 9.71
C PHE A 184 18.63 -19.18 9.47
N GLU A 185 17.70 -19.19 10.42
CA GLU A 185 16.39 -19.79 10.26
C GLU A 185 15.42 -18.76 9.73
N LEU A 186 14.83 -19.01 8.56
CA LEU A 186 13.82 -18.12 7.97
C LEU A 186 12.46 -18.82 8.02
N THR A 187 11.45 -18.14 8.56
CA THR A 187 10.08 -18.64 8.67
C THR A 187 9.08 -17.66 8.09
N PHE A 188 8.24 -18.13 7.19
CA PHE A 188 7.06 -17.43 6.73
C PHE A 188 5.85 -17.83 7.55
N PHE A 189 4.98 -16.86 7.91
CA PHE A 189 3.74 -17.16 8.63
C PHE A 189 2.55 -16.35 8.11
N ALA A 190 1.36 -16.97 8.13
CA ALA A 190 0.11 -16.33 7.78
C ALA A 190 -1.09 -17.12 8.35
N PRO A 191 -2.20 -16.42 8.74
CA PRO A 191 -3.34 -17.10 9.34
C PRO A 191 -4.19 -17.90 8.33
N MET A 192 -4.05 -17.66 7.04
CA MET A 192 -4.79 -18.38 5.99
C MET A 192 -4.03 -19.64 5.56
N GLU A 193 -4.76 -20.70 5.19
CA GLU A 193 -4.17 -21.96 4.71
C GLU A 193 -3.39 -21.83 3.40
N LYS A 194 -3.88 -20.97 2.49
CA LYS A 194 -3.29 -20.75 1.17
C LYS A 194 -2.94 -19.27 0.95
N PRO A 195 -1.84 -18.78 1.57
CA PRO A 195 -1.40 -17.41 1.35
C PRO A 195 -1.13 -17.15 -0.14
N GLY A 196 -1.63 -16.02 -0.66
CA GLY A 196 -1.46 -15.69 -2.08
C GLY A 196 -2.50 -16.27 -3.04
N ILE A 197 -3.52 -17.01 -2.57
CA ILE A 197 -4.57 -17.61 -3.43
C ILE A 197 -5.27 -16.59 -4.34
N LYS A 198 -5.32 -15.33 -3.95
CA LYS A 198 -5.84 -14.25 -4.79
C LYS A 198 -5.04 -14.04 -6.08
N MET A 199 -3.77 -14.41 -6.10
CA MET A 199 -2.94 -14.38 -7.31
C MET A 199 -3.23 -15.56 -8.26
N GLY A 200 -4.02 -16.55 -7.80
CA GLY A 200 -4.39 -17.75 -8.54
C GLY A 200 -3.65 -19.01 -8.04
N HIS A 201 -4.20 -20.19 -8.35
CA HIS A 201 -3.62 -21.47 -7.92
C HIS A 201 -2.19 -21.66 -8.42
N HIS A 202 -1.91 -21.33 -9.68
CA HIS A 202 -0.57 -21.42 -10.25
C HIS A 202 0.47 -20.58 -9.49
N ALA A 203 0.08 -19.41 -8.98
CA ALA A 203 0.98 -18.58 -8.18
C ALA A 203 1.29 -19.23 -6.82
N VAL A 204 0.31 -19.88 -6.18
CA VAL A 204 0.53 -20.62 -4.92
C VAL A 204 1.49 -21.78 -5.14
N GLU A 205 1.28 -22.59 -6.18
CA GLU A 205 2.17 -23.71 -6.53
C GLU A 205 3.61 -23.26 -6.80
N MET A 206 3.78 -22.14 -7.50
CA MET A 206 5.10 -21.58 -7.77
C MET A 206 5.77 -21.08 -6.49
N MET A 207 5.02 -20.43 -5.59
CA MET A 207 5.54 -19.99 -4.29
C MET A 207 5.91 -21.15 -3.39
N ASP A 208 5.12 -22.23 -3.37
CA ASP A 208 5.44 -23.43 -2.60
C ASP A 208 6.78 -24.03 -3.06
N LYS A 209 7.01 -24.14 -4.36
CA LYS A 209 8.30 -24.56 -4.92
C LYS A 209 9.44 -23.62 -4.50
N MET A 210 9.20 -22.30 -4.48
CA MET A 210 10.21 -21.34 -4.04
C MET A 210 10.57 -21.54 -2.55
N PHE A 211 9.58 -21.78 -1.69
CA PHE A 211 9.81 -22.08 -0.27
C PHE A 211 10.65 -23.36 -0.09
N GLU A 212 10.35 -24.43 -0.84
CA GLU A 212 11.12 -25.68 -0.83
C GLU A 212 12.57 -25.46 -1.27
N MET A 213 12.77 -24.77 -2.40
CA MET A 213 14.09 -24.48 -2.96
C MET A 213 14.97 -23.61 -2.04
N THR A 214 14.34 -22.67 -1.30
CA THR A 214 15.04 -21.75 -0.39
C THR A 214 15.17 -22.29 1.03
N LYS A 215 14.56 -23.45 1.34
CA LYS A 215 14.50 -24.00 2.69
C LYS A 215 13.96 -23.02 3.73
N ILE A 216 12.93 -22.26 3.34
CA ILE A 216 12.21 -21.35 4.22
C ILE A 216 11.03 -22.12 4.84
N HIS A 217 10.94 -22.12 6.16
CA HIS A 217 9.84 -22.76 6.87
C HIS A 217 8.53 -22.03 6.67
N LYS A 218 7.40 -22.75 6.72
CA LYS A 218 6.06 -22.16 6.64
C LYS A 218 5.21 -22.54 7.84
N LYS A 219 4.56 -21.56 8.47
CA LYS A 219 3.49 -21.75 9.45
C LYS A 219 2.25 -21.03 8.91
N VAL A 220 1.28 -21.77 8.41
CA VAL A 220 0.07 -21.26 7.77
C VAL A 220 -1.17 -21.94 8.33
N GLY A 221 -2.35 -21.30 8.21
CA GLY A 221 -3.63 -21.89 8.61
C GLY A 221 -3.94 -21.78 10.10
N SER A 222 -3.12 -21.10 10.90
CA SER A 222 -3.40 -20.87 12.32
C SER A 222 -3.43 -19.37 12.63
N LYS A 223 -4.40 -18.93 13.43
CA LYS A 223 -4.51 -17.51 13.79
C LYS A 223 -3.38 -17.08 14.71
N ILE A 224 -2.92 -15.87 14.48
CA ILE A 224 -1.94 -15.20 15.34
C ILE A 224 -2.67 -14.69 16.59
N VAL A 225 -2.22 -15.09 17.76
CA VAL A 225 -2.79 -14.67 19.07
C VAL A 225 -2.03 -13.47 19.62
N ALA A 226 -0.70 -13.51 19.59
CA ALA A 226 0.14 -12.42 20.09
C ALA A 226 1.54 -12.48 19.50
N PHE A 227 2.17 -11.30 19.47
CA PHE A 227 3.60 -11.15 19.25
C PHE A 227 4.29 -10.90 20.59
N GLU A 228 5.49 -11.46 20.75
CA GLU A 228 6.37 -11.24 21.89
C GLU A 228 7.78 -10.87 21.41
N ALA A 229 8.61 -10.42 22.33
CA ALA A 229 9.98 -10.00 22.00
C ALA A 229 10.83 -11.15 21.40
N ASP A 230 10.47 -12.39 21.68
CA ASP A 230 11.18 -13.60 21.29
C ASP A 230 10.37 -14.52 20.33
N GLY A 231 9.22 -14.04 19.81
CA GLY A 231 8.46 -14.83 18.84
C GLY A 231 6.97 -14.55 18.70
N ILE A 232 6.26 -15.51 18.12
CA ILE A 232 4.86 -15.39 17.71
C ILE A 232 4.07 -16.56 18.27
N HIS A 233 2.95 -16.27 18.94
CA HIS A 233 2.02 -17.29 19.48
C HIS A 233 0.81 -17.45 18.58
N PHE A 234 0.40 -18.70 18.39
CA PHE A 234 -0.74 -19.08 17.56
C PHE A 234 -1.87 -19.73 18.38
N GLU A 235 -3.07 -19.76 17.83
CA GLU A 235 -4.28 -20.33 18.49
C GLU A 235 -4.18 -21.85 18.73
N ASP A 236 -3.32 -22.54 17.99
CA ASP A 236 -3.03 -23.97 18.17
C ASP A 236 -1.94 -24.24 19.21
N GLU A 237 -1.69 -23.29 20.11
CA GLU A 237 -0.69 -23.33 21.19
C GLU A 237 0.78 -23.47 20.72
N THR A 238 1.03 -23.37 19.41
CA THR A 238 2.40 -23.38 18.88
C THR A 238 3.03 -21.99 18.97
N LYS A 239 4.37 -21.97 19.03
CA LYS A 239 5.18 -20.74 19.00
C LYS A 239 6.21 -20.82 17.87
N ILE A 240 6.41 -19.73 17.14
CA ILE A 240 7.60 -19.49 16.32
C ILE A 240 8.55 -18.63 17.14
N GLU A 241 9.75 -19.13 17.41
CA GLU A 241 10.83 -18.31 17.98
C GLU A 241 11.39 -17.38 16.90
N SER A 242 11.64 -16.12 17.24
CA SER A 242 12.15 -15.12 16.30
C SER A 242 12.95 -14.03 17.00
N ASP A 243 14.17 -13.76 16.52
CA ASP A 243 14.99 -12.61 16.90
C ASP A 243 14.56 -11.34 16.15
N LEU A 244 13.91 -11.49 14.99
CA LEU A 244 13.40 -10.40 14.16
C LEU A 244 12.08 -10.79 13.52
N THR A 245 11.01 -10.10 13.90
CA THR A 245 9.67 -10.31 13.34
C THR A 245 9.24 -9.14 12.47
N MET A 246 8.94 -9.40 11.19
CA MET A 246 8.23 -8.45 10.32
C MET A 246 6.78 -8.92 10.11
N PHE A 247 5.84 -8.02 10.35
CA PHE A 247 4.42 -8.33 10.18
C PHE A 247 3.69 -7.23 9.40
N ILE A 248 2.99 -7.62 8.33
CA ILE A 248 2.13 -6.72 7.58
C ILE A 248 0.69 -6.96 8.01
N SER A 249 0.17 -6.13 8.90
CA SER A 249 -1.22 -6.22 9.32
C SER A 249 -2.17 -5.90 8.17
N ALA A 250 -3.31 -6.58 8.14
CA ALA A 250 -4.38 -6.25 7.22
C ALA A 250 -4.96 -4.85 7.50
N GLY A 251 -5.56 -4.26 6.48
CA GLY A 251 -6.17 -2.93 6.57
C GLY A 251 -7.55 -2.94 7.20
N THR A 252 -7.91 -1.79 7.76
CA THR A 252 -9.25 -1.42 8.22
C THR A 252 -9.50 0.06 7.95
N GLY A 253 -10.71 0.56 8.21
CA GLY A 253 -11.03 1.98 8.10
C GLY A 253 -10.11 2.87 8.92
N HIS A 254 -9.95 4.10 8.48
CA HIS A 254 -9.20 5.12 9.19
C HIS A 254 -10.10 5.81 10.21
N ALA A 255 -9.65 6.06 11.44
CA ALA A 255 -10.45 6.63 12.52
C ALA A 255 -11.16 7.96 12.14
N VAL A 256 -10.48 8.82 11.37
CA VAL A 256 -11.09 10.06 10.83
C VAL A 256 -12.29 9.76 9.92
N ILE A 257 -12.23 8.68 9.16
CA ILE A 257 -13.29 8.24 8.25
C ILE A 257 -14.45 7.67 9.06
N GLU A 258 -14.17 6.85 10.07
CA GLU A 258 -15.19 6.26 10.95
C GLU A 258 -16.06 7.33 11.65
N ALA A 259 -15.44 8.44 12.05
CA ALA A 259 -16.12 9.56 12.71
C ALA A 259 -16.72 10.59 11.73
N SER A 260 -16.58 10.43 10.41
CA SER A 260 -16.93 11.44 9.43
C SER A 260 -18.41 11.57 9.09
N GLY A 261 -19.22 10.56 9.42
CA GLY A 261 -20.63 10.46 9.01
C GLY A 261 -20.82 9.98 7.57
N LEU A 262 -19.76 9.58 6.86
CA LEU A 262 -19.83 8.94 5.55
C LEU A 262 -20.40 7.50 5.66
N PRO A 263 -21.04 6.96 4.61
CA PRO A 263 -21.45 5.58 4.56
C PRO A 263 -20.23 4.66 4.50
N LEU A 264 -20.18 3.67 5.38
CA LEU A 264 -19.02 2.79 5.55
C LEU A 264 -19.37 1.33 5.32
N SER A 265 -18.41 0.57 4.81
CA SER A 265 -18.44 -0.89 4.84
C SER A 265 -18.28 -1.39 6.28
N GLU A 266 -18.57 -2.67 6.51
CA GLU A 266 -18.37 -3.33 7.81
C GLU A 266 -16.92 -3.20 8.35
N THR A 267 -15.94 -3.05 7.45
CA THR A 267 -14.52 -2.85 7.79
C THR A 267 -14.09 -1.39 7.87
N GLY A 268 -15.03 -0.44 7.81
CA GLY A 268 -14.78 0.99 7.98
C GLY A 268 -14.26 1.73 6.73
N PHE A 269 -14.30 1.12 5.54
CA PHE A 269 -13.97 1.80 4.30
C PHE A 269 -15.18 2.56 3.74
N VAL A 270 -14.94 3.70 3.11
CA VAL A 270 -16.01 4.52 2.53
C VAL A 270 -16.70 3.78 1.38
N LEU A 271 -18.01 3.63 1.46
CA LEU A 271 -18.81 3.07 0.37
C LEU A 271 -18.89 4.07 -0.79
N THR A 272 -18.52 3.63 -1.98
CA THR A 272 -18.59 4.42 -3.21
C THR A 272 -19.19 3.60 -4.34
N ASN A 273 -19.72 4.29 -5.36
CA ASN A 273 -20.01 3.66 -6.63
C ASN A 273 -18.73 3.47 -7.48
N GLU A 274 -18.86 2.90 -8.67
CA GLU A 274 -17.74 2.68 -9.60
C GLU A 274 -17.05 3.97 -10.09
N TYR A 275 -17.69 5.12 -9.92
CA TYR A 275 -17.14 6.43 -10.25
C TYR A 275 -16.44 7.11 -9.08
N ASN A 276 -16.29 6.42 -7.96
CA ASN A 276 -15.73 6.87 -6.69
C ASN A 276 -16.57 7.94 -5.96
N GLU A 277 -17.82 8.14 -6.36
CA GLU A 277 -18.74 9.05 -5.70
C GLU A 277 -19.31 8.42 -4.43
N VAL A 278 -19.43 9.21 -3.36
CA VAL A 278 -20.06 8.77 -2.11
C VAL A 278 -21.55 9.06 -2.19
N GLU A 279 -22.38 8.03 -2.14
CA GLU A 279 -23.82 8.17 -2.25
C GLU A 279 -24.40 9.02 -1.11
N GLY A 280 -25.26 9.96 -1.46
CA GLY A 280 -25.87 10.92 -0.51
C GLY A 280 -24.97 12.10 -0.12
N PHE A 281 -23.74 12.20 -0.67
CA PHE A 281 -22.79 13.26 -0.36
C PHE A 281 -22.25 13.92 -1.63
N GLU A 282 -23.05 14.77 -2.26
CA GLU A 282 -22.67 15.47 -3.49
C GLU A 282 -21.33 16.21 -3.34
N GLY A 283 -20.41 15.97 -4.27
CA GLY A 283 -19.08 16.59 -4.30
C GLY A 283 -18.08 15.94 -3.34
N ILE A 284 -18.40 14.81 -2.72
CA ILE A 284 -17.46 14.00 -1.95
C ILE A 284 -17.14 12.70 -2.71
N TYR A 285 -15.85 12.43 -2.83
CA TYR A 285 -15.29 11.24 -3.46
C TYR A 285 -14.35 10.52 -2.49
N ALA A 286 -14.27 9.19 -2.60
CA ALA A 286 -13.25 8.44 -1.86
C ALA A 286 -12.49 7.52 -2.82
N ILE A 287 -11.16 7.49 -2.69
CA ILE A 287 -10.25 6.83 -3.63
C ILE A 287 -9.13 6.07 -2.92
N GLY A 288 -8.53 5.15 -3.66
CA GLY A 288 -7.45 4.32 -3.14
C GLY A 288 -7.90 3.46 -1.97
N ASP A 289 -7.03 3.30 -0.98
CA ASP A 289 -7.30 2.40 0.14
C ASP A 289 -8.39 2.90 1.11
N SER A 290 -8.78 4.18 1.03
CA SER A 290 -9.89 4.73 1.82
C SER A 290 -11.26 4.22 1.36
N ALA A 291 -11.39 3.88 0.08
CA ALA A 291 -12.64 3.41 -0.50
C ALA A 291 -12.84 1.90 -0.30
N SER A 292 -14.09 1.49 -0.13
CA SER A 292 -14.50 0.09 -0.24
C SER A 292 -14.44 -0.30 -1.72
N LEU A 293 -13.47 -1.14 -2.06
CA LEU A 293 -13.22 -1.50 -3.45
C LEU A 293 -14.30 -2.46 -3.96
N MET A 294 -15.00 -2.08 -5.03
CA MET A 294 -15.95 -2.97 -5.73
C MET A 294 -15.19 -3.94 -6.64
N GLY A 295 -15.85 -5.01 -7.05
CA GLY A 295 -15.31 -5.97 -8.02
C GLY A 295 -15.28 -7.41 -7.51
N PRO A 296 -14.55 -8.31 -8.17
CA PRO A 296 -14.51 -9.73 -7.86
C PRO A 296 -13.88 -10.04 -6.51
N ASP A 297 -14.11 -11.24 -5.95
CA ASP A 297 -13.61 -11.64 -4.63
C ASP A 297 -12.08 -11.65 -4.50
N TRP A 298 -11.39 -11.83 -5.62
CA TRP A 298 -9.92 -11.77 -5.67
C TRP A 298 -9.37 -10.35 -5.76
N ARG A 299 -10.20 -9.31 -5.85
CA ARG A 299 -9.75 -7.92 -5.89
C ARG A 299 -8.79 -7.60 -4.74
N ALA A 300 -7.88 -6.70 -4.99
CA ALA A 300 -6.91 -6.24 -4.00
C ALA A 300 -6.69 -4.74 -4.12
N LYS A 301 -6.52 -4.05 -3.00
CA LYS A 301 -6.11 -2.65 -2.97
C LYS A 301 -4.66 -2.55 -3.44
N GLN A 302 -4.43 -1.91 -4.58
CA GLN A 302 -3.12 -1.79 -5.23
C GLN A 302 -2.85 -0.36 -5.69
N GLY A 303 -1.57 0.01 -5.78
CA GLY A 303 -1.16 1.36 -6.17
C GLY A 303 -1.66 1.77 -7.55
N HIS A 304 -1.60 0.88 -8.56
CA HIS A 304 -2.07 1.21 -9.91
C HIS A 304 -3.59 1.41 -9.96
N VAL A 305 -4.38 0.62 -9.22
CA VAL A 305 -5.84 0.82 -9.11
C VAL A 305 -6.11 2.16 -8.43
N ALA A 306 -5.38 2.50 -7.36
CA ALA A 306 -5.52 3.79 -6.68
C ALA A 306 -5.21 4.98 -7.60
N GLU A 307 -4.23 4.85 -8.50
CA GLU A 307 -3.93 5.88 -9.50
C GLU A 307 -5.02 6.00 -10.59
N VAL A 308 -5.59 4.88 -11.03
CA VAL A 308 -6.73 4.88 -11.96
C VAL A 308 -7.94 5.56 -11.31
N MET A 309 -8.29 5.18 -10.07
CA MET A 309 -9.37 5.82 -9.32
C MET A 309 -9.14 7.33 -9.23
N ALA A 310 -7.92 7.77 -8.91
CA ALA A 310 -7.58 9.18 -8.81
C ALA A 310 -7.75 9.95 -10.11
N ARG A 311 -7.26 9.40 -11.23
CA ARG A 311 -7.39 10.02 -12.57
C ARG A 311 -8.83 10.12 -13.00
N ASN A 312 -9.60 9.04 -12.82
CA ASN A 312 -11.00 9.01 -13.19
C ASN A 312 -11.84 9.95 -12.32
N THR A 313 -11.53 10.02 -11.01
CA THR A 313 -12.17 11.00 -10.11
C THR A 313 -11.87 12.44 -10.53
N ALA A 314 -10.64 12.76 -10.90
CA ALA A 314 -10.30 14.09 -11.41
C ALA A 314 -11.08 14.44 -12.68
N TYR A 315 -11.23 13.46 -13.60
CA TYR A 315 -12.08 13.61 -14.78
C TYR A 315 -13.55 13.83 -14.39
N ASN A 316 -14.09 12.98 -13.50
CA ASN A 316 -15.50 13.03 -13.09
C ASN A 316 -15.83 14.35 -12.38
N ILE A 317 -14.95 14.85 -11.51
CA ILE A 317 -15.11 16.17 -10.86
C ILE A 317 -15.14 17.29 -11.90
N PHE A 318 -14.26 17.24 -12.90
CA PHE A 318 -14.25 18.25 -13.97
C PHE A 318 -15.54 18.21 -14.78
N GLN A 319 -16.02 17.03 -15.21
CA GLN A 319 -17.27 16.90 -15.95
C GLN A 319 -18.47 17.40 -15.14
N HIS A 320 -18.54 17.01 -13.85
CA HIS A 320 -19.58 17.48 -12.95
C HIS A 320 -19.56 19.01 -12.80
N ALA A 321 -18.37 19.61 -12.65
CA ALA A 321 -18.22 21.06 -12.56
C ALA A 321 -18.68 21.81 -13.82
N GLN A 322 -18.53 21.18 -15.00
CA GLN A 322 -19.01 21.69 -16.29
C GLN A 322 -20.47 21.32 -16.58
N ARG A 323 -21.15 20.58 -15.71
CA ARG A 323 -22.50 20.02 -15.89
C ARG A 323 -22.61 19.11 -17.13
N ILE A 324 -21.54 18.37 -17.42
CA ILE A 324 -21.49 17.40 -18.52
C ILE A 324 -21.76 16.01 -17.92
N ASP A 325 -22.75 15.30 -18.48
CA ASP A 325 -23.08 13.94 -18.08
C ASP A 325 -22.13 12.94 -18.78
N SER A 326 -20.93 12.84 -18.21
CA SER A 326 -19.92 11.87 -18.65
C SER A 326 -19.07 11.46 -17.46
N LYS A 327 -18.97 10.15 -17.22
CA LYS A 327 -18.23 9.58 -16.08
C LYS A 327 -17.33 8.44 -16.53
N LYS A 328 -16.22 8.25 -15.80
CA LYS A 328 -15.30 7.14 -15.95
C LYS A 328 -15.26 6.31 -14.69
N GLY A 329 -15.52 5.02 -14.81
CA GLY A 329 -15.40 4.04 -13.73
C GLY A 329 -14.02 3.41 -13.69
N TYR A 330 -13.74 2.65 -12.61
CA TYR A 330 -12.47 1.96 -12.42
C TYR A 330 -12.58 0.43 -12.53
N LEU A 331 -13.78 -0.13 -12.62
CA LEU A 331 -14.02 -1.58 -12.52
C LEU A 331 -13.27 -2.38 -13.60
N GLU A 332 -13.23 -1.89 -14.83
CA GLU A 332 -12.52 -2.54 -15.95
C GLU A 332 -10.99 -2.60 -15.75
N HIS A 333 -10.46 -1.82 -14.80
CA HIS A 333 -9.04 -1.77 -14.47
C HIS A 333 -8.68 -2.65 -13.26
N ILE A 334 -9.66 -3.37 -12.68
CA ILE A 334 -9.41 -4.31 -11.58
C ILE A 334 -8.66 -5.52 -12.11
N ASN A 335 -7.40 -5.60 -11.76
CA ASN A 335 -6.53 -6.73 -12.00
C ASN A 335 -5.49 -6.83 -10.90
N ILE A 336 -4.81 -7.97 -10.79
CA ILE A 336 -3.59 -8.07 -10.00
C ILE A 336 -2.42 -8.00 -10.96
N LEU A 337 -1.61 -6.97 -10.80
CA LEU A 337 -0.38 -6.76 -11.55
C LEU A 337 0.75 -6.53 -10.55
N CYS A 338 1.70 -7.46 -10.49
CA CYS A 338 2.82 -7.37 -9.55
C CYS A 338 4.08 -7.97 -10.16
N VAL A 339 5.20 -7.31 -9.95
CA VAL A 339 6.53 -7.87 -10.11
C VAL A 339 7.05 -8.19 -8.72
N MET A 340 7.00 -9.46 -8.32
CA MET A 340 7.43 -9.94 -7.02
C MET A 340 8.93 -10.20 -7.05
N ASP A 341 9.69 -9.31 -6.46
CA ASP A 341 11.15 -9.31 -6.46
C ASP A 341 11.71 -10.33 -5.45
N THR A 342 12.81 -10.98 -5.80
CA THR A 342 13.49 -11.98 -4.97
C THR A 342 14.96 -11.65 -4.69
N GLY A 343 15.38 -10.42 -4.99
CA GLY A 343 16.73 -9.92 -4.78
C GLY A 343 17.74 -10.26 -5.91
N ASN A 344 17.52 -11.33 -6.68
CA ASN A 344 18.35 -11.71 -7.84
C ASN A 344 17.53 -12.00 -9.11
N GLY A 345 16.23 -11.79 -9.02
CA GLY A 345 15.24 -12.00 -10.06
C GLY A 345 13.88 -11.55 -9.57
N ALA A 346 12.83 -11.91 -10.29
CA ALA A 346 11.47 -11.67 -9.87
C ALA A 346 10.53 -12.72 -10.46
N ALA A 347 9.29 -12.69 -9.99
CA ALA A 347 8.17 -13.34 -10.64
C ALA A 347 7.14 -12.30 -11.07
N PHE A 348 6.70 -12.33 -12.30
CA PHE A 348 5.60 -11.51 -12.78
C PHE A 348 4.28 -12.21 -12.47
N VAL A 349 3.42 -11.55 -11.72
CA VAL A 349 2.09 -12.01 -11.36
C VAL A 349 1.06 -11.16 -12.08
N TYR A 350 0.19 -11.82 -12.82
CA TYR A 350 -0.94 -11.19 -13.46
C TYR A 350 -2.21 -12.00 -13.21
N ARG A 351 -3.28 -11.33 -12.78
CA ARG A 351 -4.61 -11.91 -12.66
C ARG A 351 -5.69 -10.95 -13.15
N ASN A 352 -6.62 -11.49 -13.90
CA ASN A 352 -7.87 -10.85 -14.28
C ASN A 352 -9.03 -11.86 -14.09
N GLU A 353 -10.21 -11.56 -14.64
CA GLU A 353 -11.38 -12.44 -14.58
C GLU A 353 -11.17 -13.82 -15.23
N LYS A 354 -10.27 -13.92 -16.22
CA LYS A 354 -9.95 -15.19 -16.91
C LYS A 354 -9.02 -16.09 -16.10
N GLY A 355 -8.47 -15.61 -14.99
CA GLY A 355 -7.59 -16.36 -14.11
C GLY A 355 -6.28 -15.66 -13.78
N GLY A 356 -5.47 -16.32 -12.95
CA GLY A 356 -4.17 -15.82 -12.49
C GLY A 356 -3.02 -16.68 -13.01
N LYS A 357 -1.91 -16.04 -13.37
CA LYS A 357 -0.67 -16.68 -13.81
C LYS A 357 0.53 -16.01 -13.15
N MET A 358 1.56 -16.79 -12.92
CA MET A 358 2.85 -16.33 -12.43
C MET A 358 3.96 -16.84 -13.33
N PHE A 359 4.85 -15.96 -13.75
CA PHE A 359 5.94 -16.28 -14.67
C PHE A 359 7.27 -15.87 -14.03
N PRO A 360 8.29 -16.73 -14.01
CA PRO A 360 9.62 -16.33 -13.55
C PRO A 360 10.24 -15.31 -14.52
N LEU A 361 10.85 -14.28 -13.96
CA LEU A 361 11.62 -13.27 -14.67
C LEU A 361 13.03 -13.19 -14.02
N PRO A 362 13.91 -14.16 -14.29
CA PRO A 362 15.24 -14.17 -13.68
C PRO A 362 16.04 -12.94 -14.14
N VAL A 363 16.71 -12.27 -13.19
CA VAL A 363 17.51 -11.06 -13.38
C VAL A 363 16.72 -9.85 -13.90
N VAL A 364 16.08 -9.99 -15.07
CA VAL A 364 15.34 -8.89 -15.72
C VAL A 364 14.21 -8.34 -14.84
N GLY A 365 13.51 -9.19 -14.11
CA GLY A 365 12.39 -8.76 -13.26
C GLY A 365 12.82 -7.83 -12.13
N HIS A 366 13.97 -8.06 -11.52
CA HIS A 366 14.55 -7.17 -10.51
C HIS A 366 14.80 -5.76 -11.09
N TRP A 367 15.45 -5.69 -12.23
CA TRP A 367 15.70 -4.41 -12.91
C TRP A 367 14.43 -3.73 -13.43
N MET A 368 13.43 -4.50 -13.87
CA MET A 368 12.12 -3.95 -14.25
C MET A 368 11.46 -3.24 -13.07
N LYS A 369 11.45 -3.84 -11.88
CA LYS A 369 10.86 -3.23 -10.69
C LYS A 369 11.64 -1.99 -10.24
N LYS A 370 12.98 -2.03 -10.27
CA LYS A 370 13.82 -0.84 -10.03
C LYS A 370 13.54 0.27 -11.04
N GLY A 371 13.46 -0.08 -12.32
CA GLY A 371 13.10 0.85 -13.39
C GLY A 371 11.72 1.47 -13.21
N TRP A 372 10.73 0.68 -12.73
CA TRP A 372 9.42 1.21 -12.39
C TRP A 372 9.48 2.21 -11.22
N GLY A 373 10.23 1.93 -10.16
CA GLY A 373 10.42 2.86 -9.05
C GLY A 373 11.03 4.18 -9.48
N TRP A 374 12.09 4.11 -10.31
CA TRP A 374 12.70 5.28 -10.93
C TRP A 374 11.71 6.04 -11.83
N TYR A 375 10.92 5.32 -12.65
CA TYR A 375 9.87 5.89 -13.48
C TYR A 375 8.80 6.58 -12.63
N CYS A 376 8.30 5.92 -11.59
CA CYS A 376 7.28 6.47 -10.69
C CYS A 376 7.74 7.82 -10.10
N ARG A 377 8.97 7.88 -9.56
CA ARG A 377 9.56 9.11 -9.03
C ARG A 377 9.65 10.22 -10.08
N ASN A 378 10.30 9.93 -11.21
CA ASN A 378 10.62 10.95 -12.22
C ASN A 378 9.40 11.40 -13.01
N SER A 379 8.42 10.54 -13.26
CA SER A 379 7.19 10.93 -13.93
C SER A 379 6.32 11.83 -13.05
N LYS A 380 6.25 11.57 -11.73
CA LYS A 380 5.56 12.47 -10.79
C LYS A 380 6.27 13.83 -10.66
N LEU A 381 7.59 13.84 -10.65
CA LEU A 381 8.38 15.09 -10.72
C LEU A 381 8.28 15.81 -12.07
N GLY A 382 7.60 15.24 -13.07
CA GLY A 382 7.45 15.81 -14.41
C GLY A 382 8.76 15.92 -15.19
N LYS A 383 9.78 15.11 -14.82
CA LYS A 383 11.06 15.02 -15.54
C LYS A 383 10.96 14.16 -16.80
N ILE A 384 10.03 13.21 -16.80
CA ILE A 384 9.73 12.33 -17.93
C ILE A 384 8.21 12.27 -18.16
N PRO A 385 7.75 11.98 -19.39
CA PRO A 385 6.32 11.82 -19.67
C PRO A 385 5.71 10.68 -18.84
N ARG A 386 4.44 10.83 -18.47
CA ARG A 386 3.65 9.74 -17.89
C ARG A 386 3.12 8.85 -19.00
N ILE A 387 3.39 7.56 -18.90
CA ILE A 387 2.88 6.55 -19.83
C ILE A 387 1.45 6.19 -19.39
N PRO A 388 0.46 6.20 -20.29
CA PRO A 388 -0.90 5.79 -19.96
C PRO A 388 -0.93 4.38 -19.39
N GLY A 389 -1.63 4.19 -18.25
CA GLY A 389 -1.79 2.88 -17.60
C GLY A 389 -0.60 2.41 -16.73
N MET A 390 0.43 3.25 -16.55
CA MET A 390 1.58 2.95 -15.68
C MET A 390 1.69 3.99 -14.55
#